data_6f223a02269ff63ee2cc4d8bcb3c607e
#
_entry.id   6f223a02269ff63ee2cc4d8bcb3c607e
#
_cell.length_a   1.000
_cell.length_b   1.000
_cell.length_c   1.000
_cell.angle_alpha   90.00
_cell.angle_beta   90.00
_cell.angle_gamma   90.00
#
_symmetry.space_group_name_H-M   'P 1'
#
loop_
_entity.id
_entity.type
_entity.pdbx_description
1 polymer ?
#
loop_
_entity_poly.entity_id
_entity_poly.type
_entity_poly.pdbx_seq_one_letter_code
_entity_poly.pdbx_strand_id
1 'polypeptide(L)'
;PKTAPAAEKKAESAKADSLGGVGLAISLCDAVLYSVGRDHFHGGIRPDNISVRGDKAYLGGTLQHTVGEFTPQELEYMAPELFWDGIRTPTADVYSIGLILYSLYNYGRLPFWPVSGAITPNARASALQKRMSNEEIQPPASADAELAGIILRALAFRIEERWHDVQELKDALGGCDAAGSAVDISLATVSYTH
;
A
#
# COMPACT_ATOMS: atom_id res chain seq x y z
N PRO A 1 -24.02 -33.46 30.57
CA PRO A 1 -23.34 -32.20 30.47
C PRO A 1 -22.67 -32.09 29.11
N LYS A 2 -23.17 -31.15 28.30
CA LYS A 2 -22.75 -30.90 26.91
C LYS A 2 -21.52 -30.06 26.90
N THR A 3 -20.41 -30.57 26.43
CA THR A 3 -19.27 -29.82 25.94
C THR A 3 -19.54 -29.45 24.50
N ALA A 4 -19.81 -28.19 24.22
CA ALA A 4 -19.89 -27.59 22.89
C ALA A 4 -18.63 -26.77 22.60
N PRO A 5 -18.33 -26.38 21.37
CA PRO A 5 -17.12 -26.76 20.66
C PRO A 5 -16.13 -25.57 20.58
N ALA A 6 -14.94 -25.81 21.08
CA ALA A 6 -13.80 -24.88 20.93
C ALA A 6 -13.28 -24.79 19.48
N ALA A 7 -13.64 -25.79 18.64
CA ALA A 7 -13.19 -25.86 17.25
C ALA A 7 -13.96 -24.93 16.31
N GLU A 8 -15.27 -24.73 16.53
CA GLU A 8 -16.08 -23.79 15.71
C GLU A 8 -15.72 -22.33 15.95
N LYS A 9 -15.43 -21.94 17.20
CA LYS A 9 -14.96 -20.58 17.51
C LYS A 9 -13.59 -20.25 16.89
N LYS A 10 -12.72 -21.26 16.72
CA LYS A 10 -11.41 -21.09 16.11
C LYS A 10 -11.47 -20.99 14.58
N ALA A 11 -12.45 -21.69 13.96
CA ALA A 11 -12.71 -21.61 12.52
C ALA A 11 -13.44 -20.32 12.11
N GLU A 12 -14.31 -19.79 12.97
CA GLU A 12 -15.00 -18.52 12.76
C GLU A 12 -14.07 -17.32 12.98
N SER A 13 -13.13 -17.40 13.93
CA SER A 13 -12.05 -16.42 14.12
C SER A 13 -11.09 -16.37 12.93
N ALA A 14 -10.75 -17.53 12.34
CA ALA A 14 -9.84 -17.59 11.19
C ALA A 14 -10.47 -17.09 9.88
N LYS A 15 -11.79 -16.97 9.79
CA LYS A 15 -12.51 -16.43 8.63
C LYS A 15 -12.73 -14.93 8.69
N ALA A 16 -12.59 -14.31 9.88
CA ALA A 16 -12.78 -12.89 10.12
C ALA A 16 -11.51 -12.04 9.87
N ASP A 17 -10.34 -12.67 9.71
CA ASP A 17 -9.04 -11.97 9.71
C ASP A 17 -8.40 -11.78 8.32
N SER A 18 -9.10 -12.00 7.20
CA SER A 18 -8.53 -11.75 5.88
C SER A 18 -9.27 -10.66 5.12
N LEU A 19 -8.90 -9.42 5.37
CA LEU A 19 -9.10 -8.35 4.39
C LEU A 19 -8.37 -8.74 3.10
N GLY A 20 -9.08 -8.89 1.98
CA GLY A 20 -8.45 -8.96 0.66
C GLY A 20 -7.64 -7.70 0.39
N GLY A 21 -6.69 -7.76 -0.54
CA GLY A 21 -5.83 -6.60 -0.83
C GLY A 21 -6.58 -5.32 -1.15
N VAL A 22 -7.68 -5.38 -1.92
CA VAL A 22 -8.57 -4.24 -2.19
C VAL A 22 -9.27 -3.77 -0.91
N GLY A 23 -9.79 -4.68 -0.08
CA GLY A 23 -10.41 -4.34 1.21
C GLY A 23 -9.44 -3.62 2.16
N LEU A 24 -8.19 -4.06 2.21
CA LEU A 24 -7.14 -3.37 2.96
C LEU A 24 -6.91 -1.95 2.44
N ALA A 25 -6.82 -1.77 1.12
CA ALA A 25 -6.61 -0.45 0.54
C ALA A 25 -7.79 0.50 0.77
N ILE A 26 -9.03 0.01 0.65
CA ILE A 26 -10.22 0.80 0.99
C ILE A 26 -10.19 1.22 2.47
N SER A 27 -9.85 0.29 3.37
CA SER A 27 -9.74 0.60 4.80
C SER A 27 -8.58 1.55 5.11
N LEU A 28 -7.49 1.51 4.36
CA LEU A 28 -6.40 2.50 4.46
C LEU A 28 -6.86 3.89 3.99
N CYS A 29 -7.60 3.95 2.89
CA CYS A 29 -8.22 5.21 2.44
C CYS A 29 -9.11 5.80 3.54
N ASP A 30 -9.95 4.98 4.19
CA ASP A 30 -10.78 5.42 5.32
C ASP A 30 -9.94 5.92 6.49
N ALA A 31 -8.84 5.25 6.82
CA ALA A 31 -7.93 5.67 7.89
C ALA A 31 -7.27 7.02 7.58
N VAL A 32 -6.84 7.27 6.33
CA VAL A 32 -6.30 8.58 5.90
C VAL A 32 -7.36 9.65 6.00
N LEU A 33 -8.55 9.42 5.41
CA LEU A 33 -9.65 10.39 5.41
C LEU A 33 -10.12 10.73 6.84
N TYR A 34 -10.13 9.76 7.73
CA TYR A 34 -10.44 9.97 9.15
C TYR A 34 -9.35 10.79 9.86
N SER A 35 -8.08 10.53 9.57
CA SER A 35 -6.93 11.14 10.24
C SER A 35 -6.69 12.59 9.83
N VAL A 36 -6.73 12.86 8.52
CA VAL A 36 -6.33 14.18 7.98
C VAL A 36 -7.35 14.80 7.03
N GLY A 37 -8.38 14.06 6.59
CA GLY A 37 -9.36 14.53 5.60
C GLY A 37 -8.86 14.46 4.17
N ARG A 38 -9.64 15.00 3.20
CA ARG A 38 -9.36 14.90 1.76
C ARG A 38 -8.22 15.79 1.29
N ASP A 39 -8.11 16.96 1.87
CA ASP A 39 -7.26 18.05 1.37
C ASP A 39 -5.90 18.11 2.08
N HIS A 40 -5.62 17.14 2.96
CA HIS A 40 -4.40 17.13 3.76
C HIS A 40 -3.58 15.87 3.52
N PHE A 41 -2.30 16.01 3.73
CA PHE A 41 -1.29 14.98 3.55
C PHE A 41 -1.00 14.24 4.87
N HIS A 42 -1.05 12.91 4.86
CA HIS A 42 -0.67 12.06 5.97
C HIS A 42 0.83 11.72 5.94
N GLY A 43 1.31 11.23 4.81
CA GLY A 43 2.73 10.96 4.51
C GLY A 43 3.35 9.76 5.20
N GLY A 44 2.66 9.15 6.15
CA GLY A 44 3.17 8.01 6.91
C GLY A 44 2.67 6.66 6.42
N ILE A 45 2.27 6.53 5.16
CA ILE A 45 1.66 5.31 4.63
C ILE A 45 2.75 4.34 4.17
N ARG A 46 3.06 3.37 5.04
CA ARG A 46 4.02 2.29 4.82
C ARG A 46 3.71 1.09 5.72
N PRO A 47 4.16 -0.12 5.41
CA PRO A 47 3.77 -1.33 6.14
C PRO A 47 4.02 -1.29 7.64
N ASP A 48 5.15 -0.75 8.07
CA ASP A 48 5.54 -0.65 9.50
C ASP A 48 4.71 0.38 10.29
N ASN A 49 3.95 1.25 9.59
CA ASN A 49 3.05 2.24 10.19
C ASN A 49 1.56 1.85 10.06
N ILE A 50 1.29 0.64 9.56
CA ILE A 50 -0.06 0.10 9.37
C ILE A 50 -0.28 -1.05 10.34
N SER A 51 -1.40 -1.05 11.05
CA SER A 51 -1.86 -2.20 11.81
C SER A 51 -3.27 -2.59 11.38
N VAL A 52 -3.55 -3.89 11.30
CA VAL A 52 -4.85 -4.43 10.92
C VAL A 52 -5.47 -5.12 12.13
N ARG A 53 -6.74 -4.83 12.40
CA ARG A 53 -7.52 -5.46 13.47
C ARG A 53 -8.92 -5.79 12.93
N GLY A 54 -9.21 -7.09 12.79
CA GLY A 54 -10.43 -7.55 12.12
C GLY A 54 -10.44 -7.10 10.65
N ASP A 55 -11.46 -6.35 10.29
CA ASP A 55 -11.69 -5.82 8.94
C ASP A 55 -11.21 -4.37 8.76
N LYS A 56 -10.44 -3.82 9.70
CA LYS A 56 -10.02 -2.42 9.69
C LYS A 56 -8.51 -2.24 9.72
N ALA A 57 -8.04 -1.32 8.87
CA ALA A 57 -6.69 -0.80 8.93
C ALA A 57 -6.63 0.45 9.80
N TYR A 58 -5.54 0.58 10.52
CA TYR A 58 -5.21 1.75 11.35
C TYR A 58 -3.85 2.26 10.92
N LEU A 59 -3.73 3.58 10.79
CA LEU A 59 -2.47 4.25 10.52
C LEU A 59 -1.87 4.80 11.81
N GLY A 60 -0.56 4.74 11.91
CA GLY A 60 0.22 5.44 12.93
C GLY A 60 0.30 6.95 12.67
N GLY A 61 1.28 7.61 13.28
CA GLY A 61 1.45 9.06 13.12
C GLY A 61 1.79 9.49 11.69
N THR A 62 1.50 10.75 11.42
CA THR A 62 1.84 11.41 10.14
C THR A 62 3.35 11.59 9.99
N LEU A 63 3.81 11.85 8.77
CA LEU A 63 5.21 12.14 8.49
C LEU A 63 5.63 13.46 9.17
N GLN A 64 6.58 13.36 10.10
CA GLN A 64 7.09 14.50 10.87
C GLN A 64 8.45 15.01 10.36
N HIS A 65 9.16 14.22 9.55
CA HIS A 65 10.51 14.54 9.11
C HIS A 65 10.55 15.66 8.09
N THR A 66 11.64 16.43 8.13
CA THR A 66 11.99 17.39 7.09
C THR A 66 12.74 16.70 5.95
N VAL A 67 12.76 17.34 4.78
CA VAL A 67 13.50 16.84 3.62
C VAL A 67 14.98 16.62 4.00
N GLY A 68 15.47 15.39 3.79
CA GLY A 68 16.85 14.98 4.10
C GLY A 68 17.01 14.08 5.33
N GLU A 69 15.96 13.86 6.11
CA GLU A 69 15.99 13.01 7.32
C GLU A 69 15.21 11.70 7.16
N PHE A 70 14.84 11.34 5.93
CA PHE A 70 14.01 10.16 5.68
C PHE A 70 14.77 8.86 5.89
N THR A 71 14.10 7.92 6.55
CA THR A 71 14.58 6.53 6.68
C THR A 71 14.50 5.80 5.33
N PRO A 72 15.27 4.73 5.11
CA PRO A 72 15.15 3.91 3.90
C PRO A 72 13.72 3.40 3.65
N GLN A 73 12.99 3.06 4.70
CA GLN A 73 11.60 2.59 4.61
C GLN A 73 10.66 3.70 4.15
N GLU A 74 10.85 4.92 4.63
CA GLU A 74 10.07 6.08 4.18
C GLU A 74 10.31 6.37 2.70
N LEU A 75 11.56 6.33 2.26
CA LEU A 75 11.93 6.52 0.86
C LEU A 75 11.30 5.46 -0.07
N GLU A 76 11.19 4.21 0.39
CA GLU A 76 10.60 3.12 -0.41
C GLU A 76 9.12 3.35 -0.76
N TYR A 77 8.37 4.04 0.08
CA TYR A 77 6.93 4.31 -0.12
C TYR A 77 6.64 5.77 -0.50
N MET A 78 7.68 6.55 -0.75
CA MET A 78 7.59 7.97 -1.06
C MET A 78 7.20 8.23 -2.52
N ALA A 79 6.37 9.24 -2.72
CA ALA A 79 6.01 9.76 -4.04
C ALA A 79 7.13 10.63 -4.64
N PRO A 80 7.24 10.68 -5.99
CA PRO A 80 8.30 11.43 -6.66
C PRO A 80 8.37 12.91 -6.29
N GLU A 81 7.23 13.60 -6.22
CA GLU A 81 7.16 15.03 -5.89
C GLU A 81 7.61 15.33 -4.45
N LEU A 82 7.35 14.39 -3.54
CA LEU A 82 7.83 14.51 -2.17
C LEU A 82 9.34 14.28 -2.10
N PHE A 83 9.84 13.32 -2.90
CA PHE A 83 11.25 12.98 -2.96
C PHE A 83 12.11 14.10 -3.55
N TRP A 84 11.69 14.68 -4.70
CA TRP A 84 12.47 15.68 -5.42
C TRP A 84 12.27 17.10 -4.90
N ASP A 85 11.02 17.45 -4.60
CA ASP A 85 10.64 18.85 -4.37
C ASP A 85 10.15 19.08 -2.92
N GLY A 86 10.01 18.04 -2.12
CA GLY A 86 9.45 18.13 -0.77
C GLY A 86 7.97 18.52 -0.75
N ILE A 87 7.27 18.38 -1.89
CA ILE A 87 5.87 18.76 -2.03
C ILE A 87 4.98 17.73 -1.32
N ARG A 88 4.20 18.21 -0.37
CA ARG A 88 3.28 17.41 0.46
C ARG A 88 1.85 17.59 -0.02
N THR A 89 1.31 16.60 -0.71
CA THR A 89 -0.03 16.65 -1.30
C THR A 89 -0.83 15.37 -0.97
N PRO A 90 -2.18 15.43 -0.96
CA PRO A 90 -3.00 14.22 -0.84
C PRO A 90 -2.68 13.16 -1.92
N THR A 91 -2.26 13.58 -3.10
CA THR A 91 -1.85 12.69 -4.19
C THR A 91 -0.58 11.88 -3.87
N ALA A 92 0.28 12.35 -2.96
CA ALA A 92 1.41 11.58 -2.48
C ALA A 92 0.97 10.39 -1.60
N ASP A 93 -0.12 10.54 -0.84
CA ASP A 93 -0.74 9.43 -0.09
C ASP A 93 -1.37 8.42 -1.04
N VAL A 94 -2.01 8.86 -2.13
CA VAL A 94 -2.50 7.99 -3.21
C VAL A 94 -1.37 7.11 -3.77
N TYR A 95 -0.20 7.70 -4.03
CA TYR A 95 0.97 6.97 -4.52
C TYR A 95 1.45 5.91 -3.51
N SER A 96 1.52 6.27 -2.23
CA SER A 96 1.94 5.35 -1.17
C SER A 96 0.96 4.18 -1.00
N ILE A 97 -0.36 4.42 -1.05
CA ILE A 97 -1.39 3.36 -1.06
C ILE A 97 -1.25 2.49 -2.33
N GLY A 98 -0.98 3.10 -3.47
CA GLY A 98 -0.69 2.41 -4.73
C GLY A 98 0.47 1.43 -4.60
N LEU A 99 1.56 1.81 -3.91
CA LEU A 99 2.70 0.92 -3.64
C LEU A 99 2.34 -0.23 -2.71
N ILE A 100 1.51 0.00 -1.69
CA ILE A 100 0.98 -1.08 -0.83
C ILE A 100 0.20 -2.09 -1.69
N LEU A 101 -0.77 -1.60 -2.48
CA LEU A 101 -1.55 -2.43 -3.40
C LEU A 101 -0.65 -3.19 -4.38
N TYR A 102 0.28 -2.49 -5.02
CA TYR A 102 1.21 -3.11 -5.95
C TYR A 102 1.93 -4.29 -5.29
N SER A 103 2.48 -4.10 -4.09
CA SER A 103 3.21 -5.15 -3.38
C SER A 103 2.31 -6.34 -3.05
N LEU A 104 1.07 -6.12 -2.63
CA LEU A 104 0.11 -7.18 -2.32
C LEU A 104 -0.20 -8.06 -3.53
N TYR A 105 -0.31 -7.46 -4.71
CA TYR A 105 -0.58 -8.17 -5.96
C TYR A 105 0.69 -8.50 -6.78
N ASN A 106 1.87 -8.31 -6.18
CA ASN A 106 3.16 -8.62 -6.79
C ASN A 106 4.08 -9.42 -5.85
N TYR A 107 3.49 -10.38 -5.13
CA TYR A 107 4.22 -11.31 -4.24
C TYR A 107 5.07 -10.59 -3.18
N GLY A 108 4.55 -9.50 -2.61
CA GLY A 108 5.23 -8.70 -1.59
C GLY A 108 6.38 -7.83 -2.13
N ARG A 109 6.48 -7.65 -3.45
CA ARG A 109 7.58 -6.92 -4.10
C ARG A 109 7.12 -5.58 -4.67
N LEU A 110 7.86 -4.54 -4.38
CA LEU A 110 7.67 -3.21 -4.96
C LEU A 110 8.09 -3.19 -6.45
N PRO A 111 7.65 -2.18 -7.23
CA PRO A 111 8.11 -2.00 -8.60
C PRO A 111 9.64 -2.03 -8.71
N PHE A 112 10.15 -2.72 -9.74
CA PHE A 112 11.57 -2.90 -10.04
C PHE A 112 12.38 -3.73 -9.04
N TRP A 113 11.77 -4.27 -7.99
CA TRP A 113 12.44 -5.25 -7.15
C TRP A 113 12.66 -6.56 -7.93
N PRO A 114 13.74 -7.31 -7.63
CA PRO A 114 13.97 -8.59 -8.27
C PRO A 114 12.76 -9.52 -8.15
N VAL A 115 12.39 -10.20 -9.22
CA VAL A 115 11.22 -11.13 -9.23
C VAL A 115 11.45 -12.36 -8.35
N SER A 116 12.72 -12.70 -8.06
CA SER A 116 13.11 -13.85 -7.22
C SER A 116 14.40 -13.55 -6.46
N GLY A 117 14.69 -14.35 -5.44
CA GLY A 117 15.88 -14.19 -4.61
C GLY A 117 15.77 -13.06 -3.56
N ALA A 118 16.89 -12.78 -2.90
CA ALA A 118 16.97 -11.77 -1.84
C ALA A 118 16.88 -10.34 -2.40
N ILE A 119 16.17 -9.47 -1.68
CA ILE A 119 16.08 -8.04 -1.98
C ILE A 119 17.23 -7.35 -1.25
N THR A 120 18.35 -7.14 -1.96
CA THR A 120 19.53 -6.51 -1.41
C THR A 120 19.35 -4.98 -1.26
N PRO A 121 20.15 -4.30 -0.39
CA PRO A 121 20.14 -2.84 -0.31
C PRO A 121 20.39 -2.16 -1.66
N ASN A 122 21.29 -2.69 -2.47
CA ASN A 122 21.56 -2.17 -3.82
C ASN A 122 20.35 -2.33 -4.76
N ALA A 123 19.64 -3.46 -4.69
CA ALA A 123 18.42 -3.66 -5.47
C ALA A 123 17.32 -2.68 -5.06
N ARG A 124 17.17 -2.39 -3.76
CA ARG A 124 16.24 -1.39 -3.24
C ARG A 124 16.58 0.01 -3.74
N ALA A 125 17.85 0.42 -3.64
CA ALA A 125 18.32 1.72 -4.12
C ALA A 125 18.12 1.88 -5.63
N SER A 126 18.44 0.85 -6.42
CA SER A 126 18.23 0.85 -7.87
C SER A 126 16.74 0.97 -8.22
N ALA A 127 15.86 0.24 -7.54
CA ALA A 127 14.42 0.29 -7.76
C ALA A 127 13.84 1.67 -7.41
N LEU A 128 14.29 2.27 -6.30
CA LEU A 128 13.92 3.63 -5.93
C LEU A 128 14.33 4.61 -7.03
N GLN A 129 15.59 4.54 -7.48
CA GLN A 129 16.10 5.41 -8.56
C GLN A 129 15.25 5.30 -9.82
N LYS A 130 14.88 4.10 -10.24
CA LYS A 130 14.02 3.85 -11.41
C LYS A 130 12.66 4.52 -11.27
N ARG A 131 12.00 4.35 -10.13
CA ARG A 131 10.72 5.02 -9.84
C ARG A 131 10.86 6.54 -9.88
N MET A 132 11.95 7.08 -9.30
CA MET A 132 12.21 8.53 -9.25
C MET A 132 12.69 9.10 -10.59
N SER A 133 12.99 8.25 -11.58
CA SER A 133 13.38 8.64 -12.94
C SER A 133 12.26 8.43 -13.97
N ASN A 134 11.03 8.17 -13.51
CA ASN A 134 9.87 7.92 -14.37
C ASN A 134 10.05 6.70 -15.31
N GLU A 135 10.75 5.66 -14.87
CA GLU A 135 10.80 4.39 -15.61
C GLU A 135 9.42 3.73 -15.59
N GLU A 136 9.02 3.12 -16.71
CA GLU A 136 7.70 2.50 -16.86
C GLU A 136 7.47 1.34 -15.89
N ILE A 137 6.49 1.48 -15.00
CA ILE A 137 6.11 0.45 -14.04
C ILE A 137 5.25 -0.60 -14.74
N GLN A 138 5.69 -1.86 -14.70
CA GLN A 138 4.90 -2.97 -15.24
C GLN A 138 3.72 -3.31 -14.32
N PRO A 139 2.60 -3.85 -14.85
CA PRO A 139 1.48 -4.28 -14.02
C PRO A 139 1.91 -5.30 -12.94
N PRO A 140 1.28 -5.29 -11.76
CA PRO A 140 1.56 -6.30 -10.75
C PRO A 140 1.10 -7.69 -11.21
N ALA A 141 1.89 -8.73 -10.89
CA ALA A 141 1.80 -10.04 -11.52
C ALA A 141 0.48 -10.80 -11.30
N SER A 142 -0.26 -10.51 -10.22
CA SER A 142 -1.48 -11.24 -9.84
C SER A 142 -2.75 -10.35 -9.82
N ALA A 143 -2.66 -9.09 -10.24
CA ALA A 143 -3.83 -8.25 -10.43
C ALA A 143 -4.47 -8.53 -11.80
N ASP A 144 -5.81 -8.49 -11.85
CA ASP A 144 -6.50 -8.42 -13.14
C ASP A 144 -6.28 -7.08 -13.84
N ALA A 145 -6.76 -6.95 -15.07
CA ALA A 145 -6.50 -5.76 -15.88
C ALA A 145 -7.13 -4.48 -15.31
N GLU A 146 -8.29 -4.60 -14.67
CA GLU A 146 -9.00 -3.46 -14.07
C GLU A 146 -8.24 -2.95 -12.83
N LEU A 147 -7.94 -3.84 -11.90
CA LEU A 147 -7.20 -3.51 -10.68
C LEU A 147 -5.77 -3.04 -11.02
N ALA A 148 -5.10 -3.68 -11.98
CA ALA A 148 -3.79 -3.23 -12.44
C ALA A 148 -3.83 -1.80 -12.98
N GLY A 149 -4.88 -1.45 -13.75
CA GLY A 149 -5.10 -0.08 -14.22
C GLY A 149 -5.27 0.93 -13.08
N ILE A 150 -6.05 0.58 -12.05
CA ILE A 150 -6.25 1.42 -10.86
C ILE A 150 -4.92 1.63 -10.12
N ILE A 151 -4.16 0.56 -9.92
CA ILE A 151 -2.85 0.60 -9.24
C ILE A 151 -1.85 1.44 -10.04
N LEU A 152 -1.72 1.21 -11.34
CA LEU A 152 -0.78 1.94 -12.19
C LEU A 152 -1.12 3.44 -12.27
N ARG A 153 -2.41 3.79 -12.30
CA ARG A 153 -2.84 5.19 -12.22
C ARG A 153 -2.46 5.82 -10.88
N ALA A 154 -2.60 5.11 -9.76
CA ALA A 154 -2.14 5.60 -8.47
C ALA A 154 -0.62 5.81 -8.43
N LEU A 155 0.14 5.02 -9.20
CA LEU A 155 1.60 5.07 -9.31
C LEU A 155 2.11 5.95 -10.47
N ALA A 156 1.25 6.68 -11.17
CA ALA A 156 1.70 7.59 -12.21
C ALA A 156 2.74 8.58 -11.66
N PHE A 157 3.80 8.86 -12.43
CA PHE A 157 4.87 9.74 -12.01
C PHE A 157 4.37 11.18 -11.83
N ARG A 158 3.55 11.63 -12.78
CA ARG A 158 2.98 12.98 -12.77
C ARG A 158 1.73 13.05 -11.89
N ILE A 159 1.66 14.08 -11.05
CA ILE A 159 0.55 14.28 -10.10
C ILE A 159 -0.81 14.33 -10.82
N GLU A 160 -0.88 15.06 -11.94
CA GLU A 160 -2.10 15.28 -12.72
C GLU A 160 -2.63 14.01 -13.41
N GLU A 161 -1.83 12.96 -13.52
CA GLU A 161 -2.21 11.68 -14.10
C GLU A 161 -2.77 10.70 -13.05
N ARG A 162 -2.58 11.00 -11.75
CA ARG A 162 -3.04 10.16 -10.64
C ARG A 162 -4.52 10.37 -10.34
N TRP A 163 -5.03 9.58 -9.41
CA TRP A 163 -6.25 9.92 -8.69
C TRP A 163 -6.04 11.22 -7.92
N HIS A 164 -7.02 12.12 -7.98
CA HIS A 164 -6.87 13.47 -7.43
C HIS A 164 -6.69 13.47 -5.91
N ASP A 165 -7.38 12.57 -5.22
CA ASP A 165 -7.29 12.39 -3.77
C ASP A 165 -7.55 10.92 -3.38
N VAL A 166 -7.40 10.63 -2.10
CA VAL A 166 -7.61 9.30 -1.53
C VAL A 166 -9.08 8.85 -1.66
N GLN A 167 -10.04 9.78 -1.71
CA GLN A 167 -11.46 9.44 -1.90
C GLN A 167 -11.73 8.94 -3.31
N GLU A 168 -11.16 9.58 -4.34
CA GLU A 168 -11.27 9.09 -5.72
C GLU A 168 -10.67 7.69 -5.88
N LEU A 169 -9.49 7.44 -5.29
CA LEU A 169 -8.89 6.11 -5.28
C LEU A 169 -9.82 5.09 -4.62
N LYS A 170 -10.38 5.44 -3.46
CA LYS A 170 -11.32 4.58 -2.73
C LYS A 170 -12.55 4.25 -3.57
N ASP A 171 -13.14 5.24 -4.23
CA ASP A 171 -14.33 5.06 -5.07
C ASP A 171 -14.02 4.15 -6.27
N ALA A 172 -12.85 4.31 -6.90
CA ALA A 172 -12.40 3.43 -7.98
C ALA A 172 -12.22 1.98 -7.51
N LEU A 173 -11.61 1.77 -6.34
CA LEU A 173 -11.44 0.44 -5.74
C LEU A 173 -12.78 -0.20 -5.35
N GLY A 174 -13.74 0.59 -4.88
CA GLY A 174 -15.09 0.13 -4.54
C GLY A 174 -15.93 -0.29 -5.75
N GLY A 175 -15.62 0.22 -6.93
CA GLY A 175 -16.23 -0.16 -8.22
C GLY A 175 -15.59 -1.38 -8.88
N CYS A 176 -14.42 -1.80 -8.41
CA CYS A 176 -13.68 -2.92 -8.97
C CYS A 176 -14.27 -4.26 -8.49
N ASP A 177 -14.66 -5.15 -9.40
CA ASP A 177 -15.17 -6.50 -9.11
C ASP A 177 -14.08 -7.47 -8.60
N ALA A 178 -13.02 -6.96 -8.00
CA ALA A 178 -11.92 -7.73 -7.41
C ALA A 178 -12.36 -8.63 -6.24
N ALA A 179 -13.58 -9.14 -6.32
CA ALA A 179 -14.13 -10.16 -5.45
C ALA A 179 -13.48 -11.50 -5.76
N GLY A 180 -12.29 -11.76 -5.22
CA GLY A 180 -11.78 -13.12 -5.31
C GLY A 180 -10.33 -13.40 -5.01
N SER A 181 -9.45 -12.44 -4.87
CA SER A 181 -8.08 -12.75 -4.47
C SER A 181 -7.89 -12.51 -2.98
N ALA A 182 -8.08 -13.57 -2.18
CA ALA A 182 -7.55 -13.58 -0.82
C ALA A 182 -6.02 -13.47 -0.92
N VAL A 183 -5.51 -12.27 -0.77
CA VAL A 183 -4.07 -12.01 -0.67
C VAL A 183 -3.68 -12.23 0.78
N ASP A 184 -2.67 -13.04 1.01
CA ASP A 184 -2.11 -13.24 2.35
C ASP A 184 -1.41 -11.94 2.80
N ILE A 185 -2.10 -11.18 3.66
CA ILE A 185 -1.60 -9.89 4.19
C ILE A 185 -0.31 -10.09 5.00
N SER A 186 0.01 -11.31 5.44
CA SER A 186 1.27 -11.60 6.13
C SER A 186 2.50 -11.31 5.27
N LEU A 187 2.35 -11.26 3.94
CA LEU A 187 3.40 -10.88 3.00
C LEU A 187 3.70 -9.37 3.01
N ALA A 188 2.77 -8.54 3.45
CA ALA A 188 3.00 -7.09 3.58
C ALA A 188 3.95 -6.74 4.74
N THR A 189 4.02 -7.59 5.75
CA THR A 189 5.05 -7.54 6.80
C THR A 189 6.31 -8.26 6.30
N VAL A 190 7.01 -7.68 5.36
CA VAL A 190 8.40 -8.09 5.10
C VAL A 190 9.18 -7.84 6.37
N SER A 191 9.47 -8.90 7.10
CA SER A 191 10.32 -8.84 8.29
C SER A 191 11.65 -8.21 7.89
N TYR A 192 11.88 -6.99 8.32
CA TYR A 192 13.20 -6.39 8.33
C TYR A 192 14.01 -7.09 9.43
N THR A 193 14.52 -8.29 9.14
CA THR A 193 15.55 -8.92 9.98
C THR A 193 16.84 -8.15 9.75
N HIS A 194 17.35 -7.63 10.84
CA HIS A 194 18.61 -6.92 10.96
C HIS A 194 19.79 -7.71 10.46
#